data_450e95e6f970fc95fd6653e283862209
#
_entry.id   450e95e6f970fc95fd6653e283862209
#
_cell.length_a   1.000
_cell.length_b   1.000
_cell.length_c   1.000
_cell.angle_alpha   90.00
_cell.angle_beta   90.00
_cell.angle_gamma   90.00
#
_symmetry.space_group_name_H-M   'P 1'
#
loop_
_entity.id
_entity.type
_entity.pdbx_description
1 polymer ?
#
loop_
_entity_poly.entity_id
_entity_poly.type
_entity_poly.pdbx_seq_one_letter_code
_entity_poly.pdbx_strand_id
1 'polypeptide(L)'
;MKKRKFFKKLIISVLALSMVLGNFCMAFAEEQSNKPADEQKAELVVSKMGYDSIGGMYGDTIVAKKDDKWGMAKFDGTVVVPFEYDDCYFFDKKSGVCVFRNNPDMNLNYSTFIYNNVGNLIYECETGASMEITVTDSGVIFMDYQVSVMAVHDYILIDSSTGKIIDKKESLYTAFSHASNGWYVIYGDGDACLLCNGDREIEIKLGDYGRPFYIDGDYVLFSKNTEYENKVENNALYSDIETYCYQISTGKYHKIDSYTTPLYENTKFFGVAGNKIMISNVVPRIDQSEEVYALYDIDRNAITEEKYTSIEGTGIVKKYYLVSENDKWFYIDLEGKEYGTDLKDAGPFYDGQAIVLNSDGQAYIIDESFKQLSEVVSAEAVTSYNKNAYAITVNGKIYPAYMKTPTYTKELAKGAEVISTSDFASILTENATKDVVIKNADGVTFTFAKGTMKAVDGKTEYDFGTNIITDYSKATELSTEVTKDNFVLQIDYNYSGQLPAKASITFNVGSELAGKTLYYYLYNTDKTYKIVQSVVVADDGSVTVKQDHCSTYVLTSAELNKAPAAG
;
A
#
# COMPACT_ATOMS: atom_id res chain seq x y z
N MET A 1 52.17 6.74 -12.81
CA MET A 1 51.46 7.52 -13.86
C MET A 1 50.12 6.91 -14.32
N LYS A 2 49.79 5.65 -14.10
CA LYS A 2 48.51 5.05 -14.51
C LYS A 2 47.29 5.45 -13.60
N LYS A 3 47.48 5.74 -12.32
CA LYS A 3 46.40 6.11 -11.38
C LYS A 3 45.79 7.51 -11.60
N ARG A 4 46.55 8.47 -12.17
CA ARG A 4 46.02 9.82 -12.43
C ARG A 4 45.10 9.92 -13.66
N LYS A 5 45.20 8.98 -14.61
CA LYS A 5 44.29 8.95 -15.80
C LYS A 5 42.92 8.33 -15.48
N PHE A 6 42.85 7.45 -14.48
CA PHE A 6 41.58 6.84 -14.07
C PHE A 6 40.68 7.84 -13.31
N PHE A 7 41.27 8.64 -12.42
CA PHE A 7 40.54 9.67 -11.68
C PHE A 7 40.00 10.80 -12.58
N LYS A 8 40.72 11.18 -13.64
CA LYS A 8 40.20 12.19 -14.59
C LYS A 8 39.02 11.67 -15.43
N LYS A 9 39.00 10.39 -15.79
CA LYS A 9 37.86 9.79 -16.50
C LYS A 9 36.64 9.64 -15.60
N LEU A 10 36.81 9.33 -14.32
CA LEU A 10 35.72 9.24 -13.35
C LEU A 10 35.06 10.61 -13.08
N ILE A 11 35.88 11.68 -12.91
CA ILE A 11 35.35 13.03 -12.69
C ILE A 11 34.61 13.57 -13.92
N ILE A 12 35.04 13.24 -15.14
CA ILE A 12 34.36 13.65 -16.36
C ILE A 12 33.03 12.89 -16.52
N SER A 13 32.97 11.61 -16.12
CA SER A 13 31.73 10.84 -16.16
C SER A 13 30.69 11.30 -15.13
N VAL A 14 31.13 11.68 -13.91
CA VAL A 14 30.23 12.23 -12.88
C VAL A 14 29.73 13.63 -13.25
N LEU A 15 30.56 14.49 -13.85
CA LEU A 15 30.14 15.80 -14.34
C LEU A 15 29.22 15.70 -15.58
N ALA A 16 29.43 14.72 -16.47
CA ALA A 16 28.52 14.50 -17.59
C ALA A 16 27.16 13.95 -17.13
N LEU A 17 27.12 13.11 -16.09
CA LEU A 17 25.86 12.57 -15.52
C LEU A 17 25.09 13.65 -14.77
N SER A 18 25.76 14.54 -14.03
CA SER A 18 25.10 15.68 -13.37
C SER A 18 24.58 16.74 -14.36
N MET A 19 25.23 16.90 -15.52
CA MET A 19 24.72 17.77 -16.61
C MET A 19 23.56 17.14 -17.37
N VAL A 20 23.53 15.82 -17.54
CA VAL A 20 22.40 15.12 -18.15
C VAL A 20 21.16 15.16 -17.26
N LEU A 21 21.30 14.94 -15.95
CA LEU A 21 20.20 15.07 -15.00
C LEU A 21 19.77 16.54 -14.77
N GLY A 22 20.69 17.48 -14.78
CA GLY A 22 20.40 18.91 -14.65
C GLY A 22 19.76 19.52 -15.92
N ASN A 23 20.18 19.10 -17.09
CA ASN A 23 19.59 19.57 -18.36
C ASN A 23 18.26 18.88 -18.67
N PHE A 24 18.00 17.67 -18.15
CA PHE A 24 16.70 16.98 -18.29
C PHE A 24 15.58 17.73 -17.55
N CYS A 25 15.87 18.33 -16.39
CA CYS A 25 14.87 19.15 -15.67
C CYS A 25 14.65 20.55 -16.31
N MET A 26 15.59 21.09 -17.09
CA MET A 26 15.46 22.45 -17.66
C MET A 26 14.94 22.48 -19.10
N ALA A 27 15.07 21.39 -19.87
CA ALA A 27 14.58 21.34 -21.25
C ALA A 27 13.05 21.14 -21.37
N PHE A 28 12.38 20.70 -20.30
CA PHE A 28 10.93 20.45 -20.32
C PHE A 28 10.07 21.67 -19.94
N ALA A 29 10.65 22.75 -19.47
CA ALA A 29 9.89 23.90 -18.97
C ALA A 29 9.43 24.88 -20.09
N GLU A 30 9.98 24.83 -21.29
CA GLU A 30 9.72 25.83 -22.35
C GLU A 30 8.79 25.38 -23.49
N GLU A 31 8.46 24.09 -23.64
CA GLU A 31 7.61 23.61 -24.75
C GLU A 31 6.14 23.29 -24.39
N GLN A 32 5.71 23.47 -23.14
CA GLN A 32 4.36 23.05 -22.70
C GLN A 32 3.20 24.02 -23.03
N SER A 33 3.41 25.13 -23.71
CA SER A 33 2.37 26.19 -23.78
C SER A 33 1.30 26.04 -24.87
N ASN A 34 1.33 25.03 -25.78
CA ASN A 34 0.42 25.00 -26.92
C ASN A 34 -0.13 23.62 -27.36
N LYS A 35 -0.15 22.58 -26.50
CA LYS A 35 -0.88 21.35 -26.83
C LYS A 35 -2.35 21.44 -26.39
N PRO A 36 -3.31 20.93 -27.18
CA PRO A 36 -4.70 20.81 -26.74
C PRO A 36 -4.80 19.99 -25.45
N ALA A 37 -5.68 20.37 -24.53
CA ALA A 37 -5.81 19.77 -23.21
C ALA A 37 -6.14 18.26 -23.23
N ASP A 38 -6.64 17.72 -24.36
CA ASP A 38 -7.03 16.30 -24.52
C ASP A 38 -5.85 15.36 -24.87
N GLU A 39 -4.66 15.89 -25.17
CA GLU A 39 -3.49 15.08 -25.53
C GLU A 39 -2.32 15.16 -24.53
N GLN A 40 -2.44 15.95 -23.47
CA GLN A 40 -1.35 16.11 -22.52
C GLN A 40 -1.24 14.89 -21.62
N LYS A 41 -0.20 14.08 -21.85
CA LYS A 41 0.16 12.94 -20.98
C LYS A 41 0.60 13.45 -19.61
N ALA A 42 0.29 12.69 -18.56
CA ALA A 42 0.71 13.03 -17.22
C ALA A 42 2.23 12.89 -17.05
N GLU A 43 2.84 13.76 -16.24
CA GLU A 43 4.25 13.66 -15.89
C GLU A 43 4.50 12.40 -15.06
N LEU A 44 5.49 11.59 -15.44
CA LEU A 44 6.01 10.50 -14.62
C LEU A 44 7.15 11.04 -13.76
N VAL A 45 6.85 11.31 -12.49
CA VAL A 45 7.83 11.85 -11.52
C VAL A 45 8.65 10.70 -10.96
N VAL A 46 9.99 10.82 -11.03
CA VAL A 46 10.94 9.86 -10.49
C VAL A 46 11.65 10.47 -9.29
N SER A 47 11.74 9.73 -8.17
CA SER A 47 12.48 10.15 -6.98
C SER A 47 13.95 10.44 -7.31
N LYS A 48 14.53 11.40 -6.60
CA LYS A 48 15.96 11.70 -6.70
C LYS A 48 16.82 10.71 -5.92
N MET A 49 16.22 9.96 -4.98
CA MET A 49 16.91 8.97 -4.16
C MET A 49 16.71 7.57 -4.74
N GLY A 50 17.82 6.91 -5.03
CA GLY A 50 17.84 5.51 -5.44
C GLY A 50 18.18 4.59 -4.27
N TYR A 51 17.57 3.41 -4.27
CA TYR A 51 17.68 2.38 -3.24
C TYR A 51 18.29 1.09 -3.80
N ASP A 52 18.77 0.23 -2.90
CA ASP A 52 19.28 -1.10 -3.25
C ASP A 52 18.12 -2.08 -3.49
N SER A 53 17.03 -1.92 -2.72
CA SER A 53 15.80 -2.70 -2.85
C SER A 53 14.62 -1.87 -2.33
N ILE A 54 13.40 -2.20 -2.78
CA ILE A 54 12.15 -1.66 -2.28
C ILE A 54 11.27 -2.82 -1.82
N GLY A 55 10.87 -2.80 -0.54
CA GLY A 55 9.96 -3.78 0.05
C GLY A 55 8.49 -3.46 -0.23
N GLY A 56 8.17 -2.19 -0.39
CA GLY A 56 6.82 -1.75 -0.71
C GLY A 56 6.64 -0.24 -0.67
N MET A 57 5.47 0.20 -1.14
CA MET A 57 5.08 1.62 -1.15
C MET A 57 3.62 1.80 -0.74
N TYR A 58 3.34 2.81 0.06
CA TYR A 58 1.99 3.22 0.46
C TYR A 58 1.90 4.75 0.51
N GLY A 59 1.04 5.34 -0.31
CA GLY A 59 0.97 6.80 -0.45
C GLY A 59 2.30 7.39 -0.90
N ASP A 60 2.87 8.29 -0.12
CA ASP A 60 4.18 8.90 -0.34
C ASP A 60 5.32 8.20 0.43
N THR A 61 5.01 7.12 1.16
CA THR A 61 5.96 6.38 1.99
C THR A 61 6.51 5.16 1.25
N ILE A 62 7.81 4.96 1.35
CA ILE A 62 8.58 3.91 0.71
C ILE A 62 9.30 3.11 1.78
N VAL A 63 9.09 1.82 1.82
CA VAL A 63 9.90 0.87 2.59
C VAL A 63 11.02 0.39 1.69
N ALA A 64 12.25 0.67 2.06
CA ALA A 64 13.39 0.41 1.19
C ALA A 64 14.65 -0.03 1.94
N LYS A 65 15.58 -0.62 1.19
CA LYS A 65 16.93 -0.96 1.62
C LYS A 65 17.92 0.05 1.05
N LYS A 66 18.75 0.60 1.91
CA LYS A 66 19.82 1.52 1.56
C LYS A 66 21.07 1.19 2.37
N ASP A 67 22.22 1.04 1.70
CA ASP A 67 23.48 0.70 2.35
C ASP A 67 23.36 -0.56 3.26
N ASP A 68 22.71 -1.60 2.71
CA ASP A 68 22.42 -2.89 3.35
C ASP A 68 21.45 -2.85 4.56
N LYS A 69 20.83 -1.72 4.87
CA LYS A 69 19.86 -1.58 5.95
C LYS A 69 18.50 -1.16 5.45
N TRP A 70 17.44 -1.69 6.09
CA TRP A 70 16.05 -1.36 5.83
C TRP A 70 15.58 -0.19 6.67
N GLY A 71 14.67 0.60 6.12
CA GLY A 71 14.03 1.74 6.77
C GLY A 71 12.87 2.26 5.94
N MET A 72 12.35 3.43 6.30
CA MET A 72 11.27 4.09 5.58
C MET A 72 11.66 5.53 5.22
N ALA A 73 11.31 5.94 4.01
CA ALA A 73 11.47 7.31 3.55
C ALA A 73 10.25 7.76 2.75
N LYS A 74 10.10 9.07 2.59
CA LYS A 74 9.15 9.65 1.65
C LYS A 74 9.73 9.74 0.24
N PHE A 75 8.85 10.03 -0.71
CA PHE A 75 9.21 10.19 -2.11
C PHE A 75 10.25 11.30 -2.36
N ASP A 76 10.23 12.34 -1.55
CA ASP A 76 11.20 13.46 -1.58
C ASP A 76 12.56 13.12 -0.95
N GLY A 77 12.67 11.94 -0.30
CA GLY A 77 13.86 11.46 0.37
C GLY A 77 13.90 11.74 1.88
N THR A 78 12.87 12.36 2.44
CA THR A 78 12.76 12.54 3.90
C THR A 78 12.72 11.18 4.59
N VAL A 79 13.67 10.92 5.49
CA VAL A 79 13.73 9.66 6.26
C VAL A 79 12.65 9.70 7.34
N VAL A 80 11.77 8.71 7.36
CA VAL A 80 10.66 8.55 8.30
C VAL A 80 11.02 7.54 9.41
N VAL A 81 11.62 6.43 9.01
CA VAL A 81 12.22 5.44 9.91
C VAL A 81 13.67 5.25 9.49
N PRO A 82 14.66 5.39 10.38
CA PRO A 82 16.08 5.26 10.04
C PRO A 82 16.39 3.95 9.31
N PHE A 83 17.37 4.00 8.39
CA PHE A 83 17.89 2.81 7.70
C PHE A 83 18.87 2.08 8.61
N GLU A 84 18.35 1.26 9.54
CA GLU A 84 19.14 0.56 10.56
C GLU A 84 18.75 -0.90 10.78
N TYR A 85 17.65 -1.36 10.18
CA TYR A 85 17.12 -2.72 10.34
C TYR A 85 17.78 -3.70 9.35
N ASP A 86 17.93 -4.96 9.77
CA ASP A 86 18.56 -5.99 8.96
C ASP A 86 17.60 -6.58 7.92
N ASP A 87 16.30 -6.63 8.23
CA ASP A 87 15.29 -7.23 7.37
C ASP A 87 13.96 -6.43 7.40
N CYS A 88 13.26 -6.43 6.26
CA CYS A 88 11.86 -6.05 6.14
C CYS A 88 11.04 -7.34 6.00
N TYR A 89 10.53 -7.83 7.11
CA TYR A 89 9.82 -9.11 7.18
C TYR A 89 8.45 -9.07 6.53
N PHE A 90 7.73 -7.96 6.69
CA PHE A 90 6.37 -7.82 6.19
C PHE A 90 6.06 -6.38 5.81
N PHE A 91 5.28 -6.22 4.75
CA PHE A 91 4.69 -4.96 4.36
C PHE A 91 3.27 -5.17 3.85
N ASP A 92 2.29 -4.50 4.48
CA ASP A 92 0.91 -4.54 4.02
C ASP A 92 0.62 -3.40 3.04
N LYS A 93 0.30 -3.76 1.80
CA LYS A 93 0.02 -2.80 0.72
C LYS A 93 -1.27 -2.00 0.92
N LYS A 94 -2.21 -2.47 1.76
CA LYS A 94 -3.50 -1.81 2.00
C LYS A 94 -3.44 -0.76 3.09
N SER A 95 -2.67 -1.01 4.15
CA SER A 95 -2.57 -0.13 5.32
C SER A 95 -1.23 0.62 5.42
N GLY A 96 -0.18 0.11 4.75
CA GLY A 96 1.17 0.61 4.87
C GLY A 96 1.87 0.20 6.18
N VAL A 97 1.31 -0.73 6.93
CA VAL A 97 1.98 -1.33 8.11
C VAL A 97 3.21 -2.09 7.63
N CYS A 98 4.32 -1.86 8.31
CA CYS A 98 5.61 -2.48 8.02
C CYS A 98 6.19 -3.14 9.26
N VAL A 99 6.82 -4.30 9.09
CA VAL A 99 7.52 -5.02 10.15
C VAL A 99 8.99 -5.16 9.78
N PHE A 100 9.83 -4.55 10.61
CA PHE A 100 11.27 -4.70 10.53
C PHE A 100 11.78 -5.66 11.58
N ARG A 101 12.90 -6.32 11.28
CA ARG A 101 13.59 -7.21 12.20
C ARG A 101 15.09 -6.94 12.19
N ASN A 102 15.71 -7.10 13.34
CA ASN A 102 17.16 -7.20 13.43
C ASN A 102 17.58 -8.67 13.46
N ASN A 103 18.83 -8.93 13.09
CA ASN A 103 19.40 -10.26 13.13
C ASN A 103 19.22 -10.92 14.50
N PRO A 104 19.02 -12.24 14.56
CA PRO A 104 18.74 -12.90 15.81
C PRO A 104 19.94 -12.85 16.74
N ASP A 105 19.64 -12.83 18.03
CA ASP A 105 20.62 -13.04 19.09
C ASP A 105 21.17 -14.49 19.09
N MET A 106 22.05 -14.82 20.04
CA MET A 106 22.57 -16.18 20.18
C MET A 106 21.51 -17.24 20.54
N ASN A 107 20.32 -16.82 20.96
CA ASN A 107 19.17 -17.68 21.27
C ASN A 107 18.19 -17.78 20.09
N LEU A 108 18.53 -17.25 18.91
CA LEU A 108 17.70 -17.18 17.70
C LEU A 108 16.41 -16.33 17.88
N ASN A 109 16.45 -15.34 18.78
CA ASN A 109 15.38 -14.35 18.92
C ASN A 109 15.65 -13.12 18.07
N TYR A 110 14.64 -12.69 17.33
CA TYR A 110 14.68 -11.50 16.49
C TYR A 110 14.03 -10.34 17.23
N SER A 111 14.70 -9.20 17.34
CA SER A 111 14.02 -7.97 17.74
C SER A 111 13.14 -7.51 16.58
N THR A 112 11.83 -7.44 16.84
CA THR A 112 10.79 -7.21 15.83
C THR A 112 10.06 -5.89 16.14
N PHE A 113 9.94 -5.04 15.13
CA PHE A 113 9.42 -3.68 15.23
C PHE A 113 8.31 -3.47 14.21
N ILE A 114 7.13 -3.06 14.67
CA ILE A 114 5.96 -2.79 13.81
C ILE A 114 5.74 -1.29 13.72
N TYR A 115 5.75 -0.77 12.50
CA TYR A 115 5.53 0.64 12.19
C TYR A 115 4.25 0.83 11.38
N ASN A 116 3.58 1.96 11.60
CA ASN A 116 2.51 2.41 10.71
C ASN A 116 3.08 3.13 9.47
N ASN A 117 2.21 3.50 8.55
CA ASN A 117 2.55 4.15 7.28
C ASN A 117 3.13 5.58 7.40
N VAL A 118 3.12 6.16 8.59
CA VAL A 118 3.73 7.48 8.86
C VAL A 118 4.98 7.37 9.73
N GLY A 119 5.47 6.14 9.97
CA GLY A 119 6.71 5.86 10.68
C GLY A 119 6.61 5.91 12.21
N ASN A 120 5.42 5.87 12.78
CA ASN A 120 5.28 5.69 14.22
C ASN A 120 5.46 4.23 14.59
N LEU A 121 6.32 3.95 15.58
CA LEU A 121 6.44 2.62 16.18
C LEU A 121 5.14 2.27 16.91
N ILE A 122 4.47 1.19 16.44
CA ILE A 122 3.20 0.72 17.01
C ILE A 122 3.46 -0.32 18.10
N TYR A 123 4.37 -1.24 17.84
CA TYR A 123 4.65 -2.36 18.72
C TYR A 123 6.07 -2.87 18.56
N GLU A 124 6.65 -3.38 19.64
CA GLU A 124 7.99 -3.97 19.69
C GLU A 124 7.95 -5.24 20.55
N CYS A 125 8.59 -6.30 20.06
CA CYS A 125 8.73 -7.55 20.80
C CYS A 125 9.90 -8.38 20.30
N GLU A 126 10.26 -9.41 21.07
CA GLU A 126 11.14 -10.48 20.63
C GLU A 126 10.31 -11.61 20.01
N THR A 127 10.73 -12.11 18.86
CA THR A 127 10.07 -13.22 18.15
C THR A 127 11.09 -14.29 17.79
N GLY A 128 10.65 -15.55 17.67
CA GLY A 128 11.45 -16.60 17.04
C GLY A 128 11.53 -16.46 15.51
N ALA A 129 12.05 -17.47 14.84
CA ALA A 129 12.21 -17.45 13.38
C ALA A 129 10.87 -17.49 12.64
N SER A 130 9.87 -18.20 13.17
CA SER A 130 8.56 -18.34 12.54
C SER A 130 7.59 -17.26 13.03
N MET A 131 6.96 -16.58 12.08
CA MET A 131 5.92 -15.58 12.35
C MET A 131 4.95 -15.52 11.16
N GLU A 132 3.66 -15.56 11.45
CA GLU A 132 2.57 -15.26 10.52
C GLU A 132 1.96 -13.91 10.88
N ILE A 133 1.74 -13.06 9.90
CA ILE A 133 1.21 -11.71 10.15
C ILE A 133 0.30 -11.27 9.00
N THR A 134 -0.77 -10.58 9.34
CA THR A 134 -1.64 -9.87 8.39
C THR A 134 -2.29 -8.66 9.04
N VAL A 135 -2.79 -7.73 8.20
CA VAL A 135 -3.61 -6.61 8.65
C VAL A 135 -5.00 -6.78 8.09
N THR A 136 -6.01 -6.83 8.95
CA THR A 136 -7.41 -7.00 8.55
C THR A 136 -7.97 -5.74 7.89
N ASP A 137 -9.10 -5.85 7.19
CA ASP A 137 -9.77 -4.71 6.56
C ASP A 137 -10.25 -3.66 7.59
N SER A 138 -10.44 -4.04 8.84
CA SER A 138 -10.74 -3.12 9.96
C SER A 138 -9.51 -2.47 10.60
N GLY A 139 -8.30 -2.78 10.12
CA GLY A 139 -7.04 -2.22 10.64
C GLY A 139 -6.53 -2.93 11.90
N VAL A 140 -6.95 -4.17 12.15
CA VAL A 140 -6.38 -5.00 13.22
C VAL A 140 -5.20 -5.78 12.67
N ILE A 141 -4.04 -5.67 13.31
CA ILE A 141 -2.87 -6.49 13.03
C ILE A 141 -3.05 -7.80 13.79
N PHE A 142 -3.10 -8.91 13.07
CA PHE A 142 -2.93 -10.24 13.64
C PHE A 142 -1.48 -10.66 13.49
N MET A 143 -0.87 -11.14 14.56
CA MET A 143 0.47 -11.71 14.54
C MET A 143 0.51 -12.98 15.37
N ASP A 144 0.87 -14.10 14.75
CA ASP A 144 1.24 -15.35 15.40
C ASP A 144 2.76 -15.50 15.31
N TYR A 145 3.43 -15.68 16.42
CA TYR A 145 4.88 -15.74 16.43
C TYR A 145 5.41 -16.79 17.40
N GLN A 146 6.50 -17.40 17.00
CA GLN A 146 7.23 -18.33 17.85
C GLN A 146 7.92 -17.59 18.99
N VAL A 147 7.71 -18.05 20.23
CA VAL A 147 8.28 -17.43 21.45
C VAL A 147 9.58 -18.10 21.87
N SER A 148 9.81 -19.34 21.44
CA SER A 148 11.02 -20.09 21.81
C SER A 148 11.36 -21.15 20.76
N VAL A 149 12.60 -21.69 20.83
CA VAL A 149 13.03 -22.82 20.00
C VAL A 149 12.20 -24.09 20.18
N MET A 150 11.33 -24.15 21.17
CA MET A 150 10.45 -25.31 21.46
C MET A 150 9.11 -25.26 20.70
N ALA A 151 9.00 -24.47 19.65
CA ALA A 151 7.81 -24.33 18.83
C ALA A 151 6.53 -23.94 19.61
N VAL A 152 6.69 -23.14 20.66
CA VAL A 152 5.57 -22.49 21.34
C VAL A 152 5.25 -21.20 20.60
N HIS A 153 3.99 -21.04 20.24
CA HIS A 153 3.49 -19.86 19.53
C HIS A 153 2.53 -19.06 20.43
N ASP A 154 2.68 -17.75 20.40
CA ASP A 154 1.71 -16.80 20.91
C ASP A 154 1.04 -16.08 19.75
N TYR A 155 -0.23 -15.74 19.88
CA TYR A 155 -0.82 -14.77 18.98
C TYR A 155 -1.25 -13.49 19.71
N ILE A 156 -1.23 -12.39 18.96
CA ILE A 156 -1.61 -11.09 19.44
C ILE A 156 -2.42 -10.33 18.38
N LEU A 157 -3.45 -9.63 18.84
CA LEU A 157 -4.23 -8.69 18.04
C LEU A 157 -3.90 -7.28 18.49
N ILE A 158 -3.50 -6.43 17.54
CA ILE A 158 -3.07 -5.06 17.78
C ILE A 158 -3.89 -4.11 16.91
N ASP A 159 -4.42 -3.04 17.47
CA ASP A 159 -4.99 -1.93 16.71
C ASP A 159 -3.87 -1.17 16.00
N SER A 160 -3.87 -1.17 14.67
CA SER A 160 -2.80 -0.58 13.85
C SER A 160 -2.71 0.95 13.95
N SER A 161 -3.75 1.62 14.43
CA SER A 161 -3.77 3.08 14.57
C SER A 161 -3.22 3.55 15.91
N THR A 162 -3.41 2.76 16.96
CA THR A 162 -3.08 3.14 18.35
C THR A 162 -1.95 2.33 18.98
N GLY A 163 -1.61 1.19 18.39
CA GLY A 163 -0.68 0.21 18.98
C GLY A 163 -1.24 -0.52 20.20
N LYS A 164 -2.53 -0.33 20.50
CA LYS A 164 -3.16 -0.98 21.66
C LYS A 164 -3.37 -2.46 21.38
N ILE A 165 -2.93 -3.31 22.31
CA ILE A 165 -3.24 -4.73 22.31
C ILE A 165 -4.74 -4.90 22.57
N ILE A 166 -5.44 -5.53 21.60
CA ILE A 166 -6.85 -5.87 21.68
C ILE A 166 -7.02 -7.20 22.41
N ASP A 167 -6.23 -8.20 22.00
CA ASP A 167 -6.21 -9.54 22.60
C ASP A 167 -4.81 -10.14 22.50
N LYS A 168 -4.47 -11.01 23.46
CA LYS A 168 -3.24 -11.80 23.45
C LYS A 168 -3.55 -13.16 24.05
N LYS A 169 -3.13 -14.22 23.36
CA LYS A 169 -3.26 -15.58 23.84
C LYS A 169 -1.92 -16.31 23.76
N GLU A 170 -1.52 -16.86 24.87
CA GLU A 170 -0.36 -17.74 24.96
C GLU A 170 -0.82 -19.17 24.67
N SER A 171 -0.23 -19.78 23.66
CA SER A 171 -0.54 -21.15 23.27
C SER A 171 0.57 -22.09 23.71
N LEU A 172 0.22 -23.15 24.39
CA LEU A 172 1.16 -24.21 24.79
C LEU A 172 1.44 -25.24 23.68
N TYR A 173 0.72 -25.18 22.57
CA TYR A 173 0.81 -26.13 21.46
C TYR A 173 0.83 -25.42 20.12
N THR A 174 1.50 -26.05 19.15
CA THR A 174 1.62 -25.62 17.76
C THR A 174 0.26 -25.42 17.09
N ALA A 175 -0.41 -24.33 17.35
CA ALA A 175 -1.47 -23.87 16.48
C ALA A 175 -0.81 -23.20 15.30
N PHE A 176 -0.71 -23.90 14.17
CA PHE A 176 -0.34 -23.23 12.94
C PHE A 176 -1.53 -22.36 12.53
N SER A 177 -1.47 -21.09 12.84
CA SER A 177 -2.35 -20.12 12.22
C SER A 177 -1.80 -19.86 10.81
N HIS A 178 -2.68 -19.54 9.89
CA HIS A 178 -2.31 -19.03 8.58
C HIS A 178 -2.88 -17.64 8.42
N ALA A 179 -2.07 -16.70 7.93
CA ALA A 179 -2.48 -15.32 7.76
C ALA A 179 -2.16 -14.83 6.34
N SER A 180 -3.17 -14.34 5.61
CA SER A 180 -3.02 -13.86 4.23
C SER A 180 -4.11 -12.86 3.87
N ASN A 181 -3.72 -11.78 3.17
CA ASN A 181 -4.65 -10.82 2.55
C ASN A 181 -5.73 -10.22 3.48
N GLY A 182 -5.39 -9.99 4.74
CA GLY A 182 -6.31 -9.44 5.74
C GLY A 182 -7.12 -10.51 6.49
N TRP A 183 -6.97 -11.78 6.15
CA TRP A 183 -7.60 -12.89 6.84
C TRP A 183 -6.58 -13.67 7.67
N TYR A 184 -7.01 -14.21 8.79
CA TYR A 184 -6.25 -15.17 9.58
C TYR A 184 -7.12 -16.32 10.04
N VAL A 185 -6.49 -17.46 10.30
CA VAL A 185 -7.15 -18.68 10.71
C VAL A 185 -6.76 -19.03 12.13
N ILE A 186 -7.74 -19.28 12.98
CA ILE A 186 -7.55 -19.85 14.31
C ILE A 186 -8.06 -21.27 14.29
N TYR A 187 -7.19 -22.22 14.60
CA TYR A 187 -7.59 -23.62 14.75
C TYR A 187 -8.21 -23.83 16.12
N GLY A 188 -9.43 -24.43 16.14
CA GLY A 188 -10.12 -24.83 17.37
C GLY A 188 -9.74 -26.25 17.80
N ASP A 189 -10.31 -26.66 18.92
CA ASP A 189 -10.26 -28.06 19.35
C ASP A 189 -11.16 -28.89 18.42
N GLY A 190 -10.55 -29.77 17.61
CA GLY A 190 -11.28 -30.66 16.70
C GLY A 190 -11.14 -30.33 15.21
N ASP A 191 -12.16 -30.73 14.42
CA ASP A 191 -12.16 -30.65 12.95
C ASP A 191 -12.70 -29.31 12.41
N ALA A 192 -12.53 -28.21 13.12
CA ALA A 192 -12.99 -26.90 12.69
C ALA A 192 -11.90 -25.83 12.82
N CYS A 193 -11.95 -24.83 11.96
CA CYS A 193 -11.19 -23.58 12.13
C CYS A 193 -12.10 -22.38 12.01
N LEU A 194 -11.67 -21.27 12.61
CA LEU A 194 -12.32 -19.98 12.53
C LEU A 194 -11.51 -19.09 11.59
N LEU A 195 -12.15 -18.65 10.52
CA LEU A 195 -11.60 -17.70 9.56
C LEU A 195 -12.04 -16.30 9.96
N CYS A 196 -11.10 -15.41 10.26
CA CYS A 196 -11.34 -14.10 10.83
C CYS A 196 -10.82 -12.97 9.93
N ASN A 197 -11.62 -11.89 9.79
CA ASN A 197 -11.18 -10.61 9.22
C ASN A 197 -11.89 -9.47 9.97
N GLY A 198 -11.22 -8.92 10.97
CA GLY A 198 -11.81 -7.94 11.88
C GLY A 198 -13.02 -8.51 12.63
N ASP A 199 -14.18 -7.89 12.47
CA ASP A 199 -15.44 -8.33 13.11
C ASP A 199 -16.12 -9.49 12.39
N ARG A 200 -15.57 -9.94 11.26
CA ARG A 200 -16.13 -11.03 10.46
C ARG A 200 -15.48 -12.35 10.85
N GLU A 201 -16.30 -13.29 11.33
CA GLU A 201 -15.87 -14.63 11.71
C GLU A 201 -16.68 -15.66 10.96
N ILE A 202 -16.01 -16.68 10.40
CA ILE A 202 -16.63 -17.75 9.64
C ILE A 202 -16.08 -19.09 10.14
N GLU A 203 -16.92 -19.90 10.74
CA GLU A 203 -16.54 -21.26 11.12
C GLU A 203 -16.51 -22.17 9.89
N ILE A 204 -15.40 -22.85 9.69
CA ILE A 204 -15.19 -23.81 8.60
C ILE A 204 -14.89 -25.18 9.21
N LYS A 205 -15.68 -26.19 8.82
CA LYS A 205 -15.40 -27.58 9.19
C LYS A 205 -14.30 -28.12 8.31
N LEU A 206 -13.15 -28.41 8.90
CA LEU A 206 -11.99 -28.93 8.17
C LEU A 206 -12.20 -30.36 7.67
N GLY A 207 -12.85 -31.20 8.46
CA GLY A 207 -13.29 -32.55 8.17
C GLY A 207 -12.58 -33.26 7.01
N ASP A 208 -13.23 -33.25 5.86
CA ASP A 208 -12.73 -33.90 4.65
C ASP A 208 -11.79 -33.04 3.79
N TYR A 209 -11.56 -31.74 4.12
CA TYR A 209 -10.91 -30.80 3.22
C TYR A 209 -9.47 -30.42 3.60
N GLY A 210 -8.99 -30.82 4.77
CA GLY A 210 -7.63 -30.55 5.22
C GLY A 210 -7.42 -29.13 5.77
N ARG A 211 -6.18 -28.61 5.68
CA ARG A 211 -5.80 -27.30 6.26
C ARG A 211 -5.78 -26.20 5.22
N PRO A 212 -6.24 -24.98 5.56
CA PRO A 212 -6.09 -23.83 4.69
C PRO A 212 -4.61 -23.43 4.57
N PHE A 213 -4.19 -23.06 3.36
CA PHE A 213 -2.83 -22.61 3.10
C PHE A 213 -2.76 -21.32 2.28
N TYR A 214 -3.89 -20.85 1.75
CA TYR A 214 -3.97 -19.60 0.99
C TYR A 214 -5.37 -19.01 1.10
N ILE A 215 -5.43 -17.68 1.26
CA ILE A 215 -6.69 -16.94 1.33
C ILE A 215 -6.55 -15.71 0.44
N ASP A 216 -7.50 -15.52 -0.47
CA ASP A 216 -7.55 -14.34 -1.34
C ASP A 216 -9.00 -13.99 -1.69
N GLY A 217 -9.41 -12.78 -1.33
CA GLY A 217 -10.75 -12.25 -1.58
C GLY A 217 -11.86 -13.17 -1.04
N ASP A 218 -12.59 -13.80 -1.95
CA ASP A 218 -13.73 -14.68 -1.64
C ASP A 218 -13.35 -16.17 -1.54
N TYR A 219 -12.05 -16.50 -1.64
CA TYR A 219 -11.63 -17.89 -1.78
C TYR A 219 -10.58 -18.29 -0.75
N VAL A 220 -10.72 -19.52 -0.25
CA VAL A 220 -9.77 -20.19 0.65
C VAL A 220 -9.33 -21.50 0.02
N LEU A 221 -8.04 -21.72 -0.10
CA LEU A 221 -7.46 -22.96 -0.62
C LEU A 221 -7.07 -23.89 0.54
N PHE A 222 -7.44 -25.14 0.42
CA PHE A 222 -7.18 -26.19 1.39
C PHE A 222 -6.39 -27.32 0.76
N SER A 223 -5.48 -27.92 1.52
CA SER A 223 -4.73 -29.11 1.13
C SER A 223 -4.97 -30.23 2.14
N LYS A 224 -5.32 -31.39 1.64
CA LYS A 224 -5.56 -32.59 2.41
C LYS A 224 -4.65 -33.72 1.92
N ASN A 225 -3.92 -34.35 2.82
CA ASN A 225 -3.23 -35.61 2.55
C ASN A 225 -4.22 -36.75 2.70
N THR A 226 -4.48 -37.49 1.61
CA THR A 226 -5.51 -38.50 1.60
C THR A 226 -5.06 -39.91 2.02
N GLU A 227 -3.79 -40.24 1.81
CA GLU A 227 -3.21 -41.50 2.30
C GLU A 227 -1.70 -41.39 2.51
N TYR A 228 -1.22 -41.91 3.65
CA TYR A 228 0.17 -42.25 3.87
C TYR A 228 0.40 -43.72 3.41
N GLU A 229 0.18 -44.03 2.16
CA GLU A 229 0.81 -45.21 1.62
C GLU A 229 2.29 -44.90 1.44
N ASN A 230 3.14 -45.57 2.23
CA ASN A 230 4.58 -45.58 2.09
C ASN A 230 4.96 -46.26 0.75
N LYS A 231 4.63 -45.63 -0.36
CA LYS A 231 5.24 -45.96 -1.65
C LYS A 231 6.67 -45.40 -1.62
N VAL A 232 7.60 -46.21 -1.17
CA VAL A 232 9.02 -45.94 -1.27
C VAL A 232 9.46 -46.30 -2.68
N GLU A 233 9.40 -45.39 -3.60
CA GLU A 233 10.14 -45.47 -4.86
C GLU A 233 11.40 -44.60 -4.73
N ASN A 234 12.55 -45.24 -4.99
CA ASN A 234 13.86 -44.57 -4.96
C ASN A 234 14.23 -43.84 -3.64
N ASN A 235 13.82 -44.36 -2.47
CA ASN A 235 13.99 -43.77 -1.14
C ASN A 235 13.26 -42.43 -0.88
N ALA A 236 12.30 -42.05 -1.69
CA ALA A 236 11.41 -40.92 -1.42
C ALA A 236 10.05 -41.40 -0.91
N LEU A 237 9.49 -40.71 0.07
CA LEU A 237 8.12 -40.91 0.55
C LEU A 237 7.19 -40.07 -0.32
N TYR A 238 6.11 -40.66 -0.83
CA TYR A 238 5.07 -40.02 -1.62
C TYR A 238 3.79 -39.91 -0.81
N SER A 239 3.06 -38.82 -0.98
CA SER A 239 1.70 -38.66 -0.46
C SER A 239 0.74 -38.23 -1.57
N ASP A 240 -0.48 -38.74 -1.49
CA ASP A 240 -1.57 -38.28 -2.34
C ASP A 240 -2.18 -37.01 -1.67
N ILE A 241 -2.21 -35.91 -2.41
CA ILE A 241 -2.72 -34.64 -1.96
C ILE A 241 -3.96 -34.29 -2.77
N GLU A 242 -5.01 -33.88 -2.07
CA GLU A 242 -6.19 -33.27 -2.67
C GLU A 242 -6.23 -31.80 -2.30
N THR A 243 -6.49 -30.94 -3.29
CA THR A 243 -6.65 -29.52 -3.09
C THR A 243 -8.08 -29.09 -3.36
N TYR A 244 -8.63 -28.30 -2.47
CA TYR A 244 -9.97 -27.76 -2.51
C TYR A 244 -9.96 -26.24 -2.48
N CYS A 245 -10.90 -25.62 -3.18
CA CYS A 245 -11.20 -24.20 -3.10
C CYS A 245 -12.56 -24.02 -2.42
N TYR A 246 -12.58 -23.29 -1.31
CA TYR A 246 -13.82 -22.90 -0.63
C TYR A 246 -14.16 -21.46 -1.02
N GLN A 247 -15.37 -21.24 -1.52
CA GLN A 247 -15.87 -19.91 -1.82
C GLN A 247 -16.67 -19.37 -0.63
N ILE A 248 -16.15 -18.32 0.00
CA ILE A 248 -16.69 -17.73 1.23
C ILE A 248 -18.12 -17.22 1.04
N SER A 249 -18.41 -16.56 -0.08
CA SER A 249 -19.74 -15.97 -0.37
C SER A 249 -20.83 -17.00 -0.57
N THR A 250 -20.50 -18.20 -1.06
CA THR A 250 -21.48 -19.24 -1.38
C THR A 250 -21.46 -20.41 -0.40
N GLY A 251 -20.42 -20.55 0.41
CA GLY A 251 -20.20 -21.67 1.33
C GLY A 251 -19.92 -22.99 0.62
N LYS A 252 -19.48 -22.97 -0.66
CA LYS A 252 -19.26 -24.16 -1.47
C LYS A 252 -17.80 -24.51 -1.58
N TYR A 253 -17.53 -25.83 -1.60
CA TYR A 253 -16.23 -26.38 -1.88
C TYR A 253 -16.17 -26.91 -3.31
N HIS A 254 -15.04 -26.68 -3.96
CA HIS A 254 -14.71 -27.21 -5.28
C HIS A 254 -13.38 -27.96 -5.16
N LYS A 255 -13.36 -29.22 -5.59
CA LYS A 255 -12.10 -29.96 -5.70
C LYS A 255 -11.39 -29.48 -6.94
N ILE A 256 -10.20 -28.88 -6.77
CA ILE A 256 -9.44 -28.29 -7.87
C ILE A 256 -8.29 -29.16 -8.32
N ASP A 257 -7.74 -30.00 -7.45
CA ASP A 257 -6.65 -30.89 -7.80
C ASP A 257 -6.58 -32.16 -6.97
N SER A 258 -5.88 -33.17 -7.54
CA SER A 258 -5.52 -34.42 -6.90
C SER A 258 -4.25 -34.93 -7.57
N TYR A 259 -3.16 -34.99 -6.84
CA TYR A 259 -1.87 -35.39 -7.38
C TYR A 259 -1.05 -36.16 -6.34
N THR A 260 -0.14 -37.02 -6.84
CA THR A 260 0.83 -37.74 -6.01
C THR A 260 2.16 -37.01 -6.10
N THR A 261 2.69 -36.57 -4.98
CA THR A 261 3.96 -35.81 -4.93
C THR A 261 4.92 -36.44 -3.92
N PRO A 262 6.24 -36.37 -4.13
CA PRO A 262 7.20 -36.55 -3.06
C PRO A 262 6.85 -35.60 -1.90
N LEU A 263 6.94 -36.07 -0.66
CA LEU A 263 6.54 -35.36 0.57
C LEU A 263 7.06 -33.92 0.73
N TYR A 264 7.99 -33.50 -0.12
CA TYR A 264 8.65 -32.19 -0.07
C TYR A 264 8.42 -31.30 -1.31
N GLU A 265 7.62 -31.74 -2.31
CA GLU A 265 7.29 -30.93 -3.48
C GLU A 265 5.83 -30.50 -3.42
N ASN A 266 5.61 -29.19 -3.19
CA ASN A 266 4.27 -28.62 -3.13
C ASN A 266 3.91 -27.97 -4.46
N THR A 267 2.73 -28.29 -5.01
CA THR A 267 2.12 -27.47 -6.08
C THR A 267 1.83 -26.09 -5.52
N LYS A 268 2.28 -25.06 -6.20
CA LYS A 268 2.05 -23.68 -5.80
C LYS A 268 0.84 -23.12 -6.52
N PHE A 269 -0.01 -22.45 -5.79
CA PHE A 269 -1.18 -21.75 -6.30
C PHE A 269 -0.89 -20.25 -6.29
N PHE A 270 -1.22 -19.56 -7.39
CA PHE A 270 -0.96 -18.15 -7.57
C PHE A 270 -2.25 -17.40 -7.92
N GLY A 271 -2.98 -17.01 -6.89
CA GLY A 271 -4.12 -16.13 -7.02
C GLY A 271 -5.38 -16.77 -7.62
N VAL A 272 -6.50 -16.23 -7.23
CA VAL A 272 -7.81 -16.55 -7.74
C VAL A 272 -8.46 -15.27 -8.24
N ALA A 273 -8.91 -15.26 -9.49
CA ALA A 273 -9.60 -14.12 -10.08
C ALA A 273 -10.97 -14.57 -10.63
N GLY A 274 -12.03 -14.19 -9.95
CA GLY A 274 -13.37 -14.68 -10.27
C GLY A 274 -13.44 -16.19 -10.04
N ASN A 275 -13.68 -16.98 -11.10
CA ASN A 275 -13.64 -18.43 -11.07
C ASN A 275 -12.41 -19.01 -11.78
N LYS A 276 -11.33 -18.26 -11.87
CA LYS A 276 -10.08 -18.66 -12.53
C LYS A 276 -8.97 -18.80 -11.50
N ILE A 277 -8.13 -19.80 -11.67
CA ILE A 277 -7.03 -20.14 -10.78
C ILE A 277 -5.76 -20.29 -11.60
N MET A 278 -4.69 -19.62 -11.18
CA MET A 278 -3.36 -19.86 -11.72
C MET A 278 -2.67 -20.95 -10.91
N ILE A 279 -2.23 -22.00 -11.58
CA ILE A 279 -1.59 -23.17 -10.96
C ILE A 279 -0.18 -23.33 -11.53
N SER A 280 0.80 -23.63 -10.67
CA SER A 280 2.10 -24.10 -11.10
C SER A 280 2.12 -25.62 -11.19
N ASN A 281 2.75 -26.12 -12.24
CA ASN A 281 3.06 -27.53 -12.38
C ASN A 281 4.57 -27.71 -12.47
N VAL A 282 5.10 -28.72 -11.78
CA VAL A 282 6.49 -29.10 -11.91
C VAL A 282 6.61 -30.07 -13.06
N VAL A 283 7.29 -29.67 -14.13
CA VAL A 283 7.58 -30.57 -15.26
C VAL A 283 8.90 -31.26 -15.00
N PRO A 284 8.91 -32.60 -14.76
CA PRO A 284 10.16 -33.33 -14.56
C PRO A 284 10.97 -33.33 -15.85
N ARG A 285 12.16 -32.77 -15.84
CA ARG A 285 13.17 -32.94 -16.91
C ARG A 285 14.31 -33.80 -16.41
N ILE A 286 15.04 -34.45 -17.33
CA ILE A 286 16.09 -35.44 -17.01
C ILE A 286 17.21 -34.83 -16.14
N ASP A 287 17.44 -33.52 -16.22
CA ASP A 287 18.53 -32.84 -15.51
C ASP A 287 18.09 -31.76 -14.51
N GLN A 288 16.86 -31.23 -14.62
CA GLN A 288 16.28 -30.24 -13.70
C GLN A 288 14.74 -30.25 -13.82
N SER A 289 14.04 -30.03 -12.72
CA SER A 289 12.60 -29.75 -12.74
C SER A 289 12.40 -28.25 -13.11
N GLU A 290 11.64 -27.97 -14.17
CA GLU A 290 11.17 -26.60 -14.45
C GLU A 290 9.76 -26.43 -13.91
N GLU A 291 9.55 -25.35 -13.17
CA GLU A 291 8.23 -24.93 -12.74
C GLU A 291 7.57 -24.13 -13.88
N VAL A 292 6.40 -24.55 -14.32
CA VAL A 292 5.59 -23.86 -15.32
C VAL A 292 4.21 -23.57 -14.79
N TYR A 293 3.59 -22.49 -15.27
CA TYR A 293 2.29 -22.04 -14.83
C TYR A 293 1.29 -22.05 -15.98
N ALA A 294 0.03 -22.30 -15.63
CA ALA A 294 -1.10 -22.21 -16.55
C ALA A 294 -2.35 -21.70 -15.85
N LEU A 295 -3.25 -21.08 -16.61
CA LEU A 295 -4.53 -20.62 -16.13
C LEU A 295 -5.58 -21.72 -16.30
N TYR A 296 -6.34 -21.97 -15.23
CA TYR A 296 -7.44 -22.95 -15.18
C TYR A 296 -8.73 -22.27 -14.73
N ASP A 297 -9.87 -22.83 -15.07
CA ASP A 297 -11.11 -22.52 -14.35
C ASP A 297 -11.15 -23.26 -13.00
N ILE A 298 -12.16 -22.93 -12.16
CA ILE A 298 -12.29 -23.52 -10.83
C ILE A 298 -12.60 -25.04 -10.87
N ASP A 299 -13.11 -25.53 -11.99
CA ASP A 299 -13.38 -26.95 -12.23
C ASP A 299 -12.17 -27.65 -12.89
N ARG A 300 -11.02 -26.97 -12.92
CA ARG A 300 -9.74 -27.44 -13.47
C ARG A 300 -9.73 -27.72 -14.97
N ASN A 301 -10.56 -27.05 -15.75
CA ASN A 301 -10.39 -27.07 -17.19
C ASN A 301 -9.29 -26.07 -17.57
N ALA A 302 -8.27 -26.53 -18.32
CA ALA A 302 -7.19 -25.69 -18.78
C ALA A 302 -7.70 -24.59 -19.73
N ILE A 303 -7.36 -23.33 -19.42
CA ILE A 303 -7.66 -22.18 -20.27
C ILE A 303 -6.45 -21.88 -21.15
N THR A 304 -5.24 -22.02 -20.59
CA THR A 304 -3.98 -21.87 -21.32
C THR A 304 -3.17 -23.16 -21.29
N GLU A 305 -2.21 -23.29 -22.18
CA GLU A 305 -1.18 -24.30 -22.10
C GLU A 305 -0.22 -24.02 -20.92
N GLU A 306 0.44 -25.06 -20.42
CA GLU A 306 1.48 -24.98 -19.39
C GLU A 306 2.77 -24.47 -20.03
N LYS A 307 3.02 -23.14 -19.97
CA LYS A 307 4.15 -22.53 -20.65
C LYS A 307 4.78 -21.34 -19.93
N TYR A 308 4.09 -20.72 -18.98
CA TYR A 308 4.61 -19.54 -18.32
C TYR A 308 5.66 -19.93 -17.29
N THR A 309 6.79 -19.23 -17.28
CA THR A 309 7.94 -19.50 -16.39
C THR A 309 7.94 -18.64 -15.13
N SER A 310 7.19 -17.55 -15.14
CA SER A 310 7.01 -16.69 -13.96
C SER A 310 5.65 -16.02 -14.00
N ILE A 311 5.20 -15.57 -12.82
CA ILE A 311 3.96 -14.84 -12.65
C ILE A 311 4.12 -13.77 -11.56
N GLU A 312 3.54 -12.58 -11.77
CA GLU A 312 3.46 -11.51 -10.79
C GLU A 312 2.03 -10.99 -10.62
N GLY A 313 1.80 -10.28 -9.51
CA GLY A 313 0.51 -9.66 -9.21
C GLY A 313 -0.52 -10.58 -8.59
N THR A 314 -0.07 -11.68 -7.97
CA THR A 314 -0.94 -12.60 -7.23
C THR A 314 -1.64 -11.92 -6.07
N GLY A 315 -2.89 -12.30 -5.81
CA GLY A 315 -3.71 -11.72 -4.73
C GLY A 315 -4.40 -10.40 -5.09
N ILE A 316 -4.14 -9.82 -6.27
CA ILE A 316 -4.66 -8.51 -6.67
C ILE A 316 -5.29 -8.55 -8.07
N VAL A 317 -5.20 -9.69 -8.74
CA VAL A 317 -5.64 -9.83 -10.13
C VAL A 317 -7.15 -9.69 -10.24
N LYS A 318 -7.58 -8.57 -10.83
CA LYS A 318 -8.99 -8.36 -11.16
C LYS A 318 -9.30 -8.69 -12.62
N LYS A 319 -8.34 -8.49 -13.52
CA LYS A 319 -8.57 -8.59 -14.97
C LYS A 319 -7.41 -9.24 -15.72
N TYR A 320 -6.18 -8.99 -15.33
CA TYR A 320 -4.99 -9.49 -16.01
C TYR A 320 -4.02 -10.13 -15.02
N TYR A 321 -3.39 -11.23 -15.45
CA TYR A 321 -2.15 -11.74 -14.86
C TYR A 321 -0.96 -11.21 -15.64
N LEU A 322 0.11 -10.83 -14.96
CA LEU A 322 1.41 -10.57 -15.55
C LEU A 322 2.20 -11.88 -15.53
N VAL A 323 2.58 -12.36 -16.69
CA VAL A 323 3.29 -13.64 -16.86
C VAL A 323 4.54 -13.46 -17.70
N SER A 324 5.48 -14.40 -17.58
CA SER A 324 6.62 -14.45 -18.48
C SER A 324 6.71 -15.78 -19.23
N GLU A 325 7.20 -15.71 -20.47
CA GLU A 325 7.56 -16.85 -21.29
C GLU A 325 8.83 -16.50 -22.08
N ASN A 326 9.87 -17.34 -22.02
CA ASN A 326 11.16 -17.09 -22.70
C ASN A 326 11.76 -15.71 -22.36
N ASP A 327 11.80 -15.35 -21.07
CA ASP A 327 12.31 -14.07 -20.54
C ASP A 327 11.57 -12.82 -21.01
N LYS A 328 10.37 -12.95 -21.55
CA LYS A 328 9.52 -11.83 -21.95
C LYS A 328 8.30 -11.74 -21.06
N TRP A 329 8.05 -10.57 -20.53
CA TRP A 329 6.88 -10.27 -19.73
C TRP A 329 5.74 -9.76 -20.60
N PHE A 330 4.52 -10.24 -20.35
CA PHE A 330 3.29 -9.80 -20.98
C PHE A 330 2.09 -10.11 -20.10
N TYR A 331 0.94 -9.58 -20.47
CA TYR A 331 -0.30 -9.78 -19.72
C TYR A 331 -1.17 -10.82 -20.40
N ILE A 332 -1.88 -11.61 -19.60
CA ILE A 332 -2.99 -12.46 -20.07
C ILE A 332 -4.26 -12.08 -19.35
N ASP A 333 -5.40 -12.05 -20.06
CA ASP A 333 -6.70 -11.91 -19.44
C ASP A 333 -7.21 -13.26 -18.86
N LEU A 334 -8.40 -13.23 -18.27
CA LEU A 334 -9.00 -14.43 -17.66
C LEU A 334 -9.47 -15.48 -18.68
N GLU A 335 -9.46 -15.16 -19.95
CA GLU A 335 -9.70 -16.05 -21.10
C GLU A 335 -8.41 -16.57 -21.74
N GLY A 336 -7.24 -16.18 -21.20
CA GLY A 336 -5.93 -16.60 -21.68
C GLY A 336 -5.42 -15.82 -22.89
N LYS A 337 -6.07 -14.70 -23.28
CA LYS A 337 -5.62 -13.88 -24.38
C LYS A 337 -4.44 -12.99 -23.96
N GLU A 338 -3.42 -12.95 -24.78
CA GLU A 338 -2.17 -12.23 -24.53
C GLU A 338 -2.23 -10.77 -24.98
N TYR A 339 -1.56 -9.89 -24.19
CA TYR A 339 -1.44 -8.45 -24.44
C TYR A 339 -0.04 -7.96 -24.07
N GLY A 340 0.49 -6.98 -24.84
CA GLY A 340 1.79 -6.38 -24.55
C GLY A 340 2.97 -7.34 -24.77
N THR A 341 2.88 -8.24 -25.73
CA THR A 341 3.92 -9.25 -26.04
C THR A 341 5.21 -8.66 -26.62
N ASP A 342 5.22 -7.37 -26.95
CA ASP A 342 6.36 -6.59 -27.44
C ASP A 342 7.09 -5.81 -26.32
N LEU A 343 6.63 -5.91 -25.08
CA LEU A 343 7.26 -5.25 -23.93
C LEU A 343 8.58 -5.94 -23.57
N LYS A 344 9.53 -5.13 -23.10
CA LYS A 344 10.79 -5.63 -22.53
C LYS A 344 10.60 -6.04 -21.07
N ASP A 345 9.79 -5.27 -20.34
CA ASP A 345 9.48 -5.50 -18.93
C ASP A 345 8.15 -4.85 -18.57
N ALA A 346 7.51 -5.30 -17.49
CA ALA A 346 6.23 -4.78 -17.04
C ALA A 346 6.01 -5.02 -15.55
N GLY A 347 5.25 -4.14 -14.90
CA GLY A 347 4.73 -4.36 -13.56
C GLY A 347 3.26 -4.80 -13.58
N PRO A 348 2.76 -5.47 -12.53
CA PRO A 348 1.35 -5.85 -12.44
C PRO A 348 0.42 -4.63 -12.38
N PHE A 349 -0.84 -4.83 -12.81
CA PHE A 349 -1.88 -3.81 -12.71
C PHE A 349 -2.33 -3.61 -11.25
N TYR A 350 -2.32 -2.37 -10.79
CA TYR A 350 -2.92 -1.93 -9.54
C TYR A 350 -3.93 -0.82 -9.84
N ASP A 351 -5.19 -1.05 -9.43
CA ASP A 351 -6.29 -0.09 -9.62
C ASP A 351 -6.38 0.46 -11.05
N GLY A 352 -6.25 -0.46 -12.02
CA GLY A 352 -6.38 -0.18 -13.45
C GLY A 352 -5.17 0.46 -14.12
N GLN A 353 -4.02 0.52 -13.46
CA GLN A 353 -2.79 1.11 -14.01
C GLN A 353 -1.57 0.23 -13.78
N ALA A 354 -0.65 0.22 -14.74
CA ALA A 354 0.62 -0.49 -14.65
C ALA A 354 1.74 0.34 -15.29
N ILE A 355 2.98 0.14 -14.82
CA ILE A 355 4.17 0.65 -15.52
C ILE A 355 4.69 -0.42 -16.47
N VAL A 356 5.11 -0.02 -17.65
CA VAL A 356 5.68 -0.90 -18.67
C VAL A 356 6.96 -0.31 -19.23
N LEU A 357 7.83 -1.18 -19.74
CA LEU A 357 9.08 -0.84 -20.42
C LEU A 357 9.05 -1.39 -21.83
N ASN A 358 9.19 -0.54 -22.85
CA ASN A 358 9.25 -0.99 -24.24
C ASN A 358 10.67 -1.44 -24.63
N SER A 359 10.80 -1.98 -25.84
CA SER A 359 12.08 -2.44 -26.42
C SER A 359 13.14 -1.34 -26.52
N ASP A 360 12.74 -0.07 -26.60
CA ASP A 360 13.63 1.08 -26.69
C ASP A 360 14.17 1.53 -25.32
N GLY A 361 13.80 0.86 -24.22
CA GLY A 361 14.19 1.21 -22.86
C GLY A 361 13.46 2.43 -22.32
N GLN A 362 12.23 2.68 -22.79
CA GLN A 362 11.37 3.74 -22.32
C GLN A 362 10.26 3.18 -21.42
N ALA A 363 10.21 3.64 -20.17
CA ALA A 363 9.19 3.30 -19.21
C ALA A 363 8.05 4.33 -19.23
N TYR A 364 6.80 3.87 -19.14
CA TYR A 364 5.60 4.70 -19.07
C TYR A 364 4.44 3.95 -18.42
N ILE A 365 3.42 4.69 -17.98
CA ILE A 365 2.21 4.13 -17.39
C ILE A 365 1.16 3.87 -18.46
N ILE A 366 0.47 2.73 -18.34
CA ILE A 366 -0.68 2.34 -19.16
C ILE A 366 -1.93 2.12 -18.32
N ASP A 367 -3.11 2.22 -18.95
CA ASP A 367 -4.38 1.75 -18.39
C ASP A 367 -4.71 0.32 -18.85
N GLU A 368 -5.82 -0.23 -18.37
CA GLU A 368 -6.32 -1.57 -18.72
C GLU A 368 -6.75 -1.72 -20.19
N SER A 369 -6.80 -0.65 -20.97
CA SER A 369 -6.96 -0.70 -22.43
C SER A 369 -5.62 -0.64 -23.18
N PHE A 370 -4.51 -0.68 -22.44
CA PHE A 370 -3.14 -0.53 -22.92
C PHE A 370 -2.82 0.84 -23.53
N LYS A 371 -3.64 1.86 -23.22
CA LYS A 371 -3.40 3.23 -23.61
C LYS A 371 -2.34 3.86 -22.72
N GLN A 372 -1.36 4.51 -23.30
CA GLN A 372 -0.34 5.26 -22.57
C GLN A 372 -0.94 6.48 -21.87
N LEU A 373 -0.72 6.58 -20.54
CA LEU A 373 -1.22 7.65 -19.67
C LEU A 373 -0.16 8.69 -19.33
N SER A 374 1.12 8.29 -19.22
CA SER A 374 2.19 9.18 -18.80
C SER A 374 3.18 9.51 -19.93
N GLU A 375 4.02 10.51 -19.69
CA GLU A 375 5.26 10.70 -20.45
C GLU A 375 6.19 9.50 -20.27
N VAL A 376 7.25 9.44 -21.09
CA VAL A 376 8.24 8.37 -21.05
C VAL A 376 9.46 8.79 -20.23
N VAL A 377 10.08 7.85 -19.54
CA VAL A 377 11.40 7.99 -18.89
C VAL A 377 12.29 6.83 -19.28
N SER A 378 13.61 7.04 -19.33
CA SER A 378 14.56 5.96 -19.62
C SER A 378 14.71 5.04 -18.40
N ALA A 379 14.69 3.71 -18.62
CA ALA A 379 14.86 2.72 -17.58
C ALA A 379 15.48 1.43 -18.12
N GLU A 380 15.99 0.60 -17.19
CA GLU A 380 16.52 -0.73 -17.46
C GLU A 380 15.49 -1.82 -17.13
N ALA A 381 14.72 -1.59 -16.06
CA ALA A 381 13.62 -2.43 -15.59
C ALA A 381 12.54 -1.58 -14.90
N VAL A 382 11.35 -2.14 -14.72
CA VAL A 382 10.20 -1.48 -14.10
C VAL A 382 9.47 -2.43 -13.16
N THR A 383 8.77 -1.88 -12.16
CA THR A 383 7.80 -2.65 -11.37
C THR A 383 6.71 -1.77 -10.78
N SER A 384 5.53 -2.35 -10.54
CA SER A 384 4.42 -1.72 -9.83
C SER A 384 4.33 -2.27 -8.41
N TYR A 385 4.15 -1.40 -7.41
CA TYR A 385 4.02 -1.81 -6.00
C TYR A 385 2.60 -1.64 -5.47
N ASN A 386 1.90 -0.61 -5.92
CA ASN A 386 0.55 -0.30 -5.50
C ASN A 386 -0.06 0.71 -6.49
N LYS A 387 -1.30 1.19 -6.21
CA LYS A 387 -1.92 2.30 -6.94
C LYS A 387 -0.98 3.50 -7.02
N ASN A 388 -0.67 3.93 -8.24
CA ASN A 388 0.22 5.08 -8.52
C ASN A 388 1.57 5.03 -7.77
N ALA A 389 2.07 3.84 -7.49
CA ALA A 389 3.34 3.59 -6.83
C ALA A 389 4.17 2.61 -7.65
N TYR A 390 5.13 3.13 -8.36
CA TYR A 390 5.97 2.43 -9.32
C TYR A 390 7.43 2.59 -8.98
N ALA A 391 8.28 1.79 -9.61
CA ALA A 391 9.72 2.03 -9.60
C ALA A 391 10.33 1.75 -10.96
N ILE A 392 11.43 2.44 -11.22
CA ILE A 392 12.31 2.19 -12.36
C ILE A 392 13.69 1.84 -11.86
N THR A 393 14.39 0.97 -12.60
CA THR A 393 15.80 0.66 -12.33
C THR A 393 16.68 1.42 -13.32
N VAL A 394 17.69 2.08 -12.79
CA VAL A 394 18.71 2.81 -13.56
C VAL A 394 20.08 2.59 -12.92
N ASN A 395 21.05 2.11 -13.68
CA ASN A 395 22.41 1.80 -13.20
C ASN A 395 22.44 0.91 -11.94
N GLY A 396 21.55 -0.08 -11.88
CA GLY A 396 21.46 -1.04 -10.77
C GLY A 396 20.90 -0.47 -9.48
N LYS A 397 20.34 0.74 -9.47
CA LYS A 397 19.58 1.31 -8.35
C LYS A 397 18.11 1.45 -8.71
N ILE A 398 17.24 1.28 -7.73
CA ILE A 398 15.79 1.34 -7.87
C ILE A 398 15.31 2.71 -7.41
N TYR A 399 14.63 3.42 -8.29
CA TYR A 399 14.08 4.75 -8.06
C TYR A 399 12.56 4.69 -8.01
N PRO A 400 11.94 5.05 -6.89
CA PRO A 400 10.49 5.20 -6.82
C PRO A 400 9.96 6.18 -7.87
N ALA A 401 8.80 5.87 -8.44
CA ALA A 401 8.13 6.70 -9.44
C ALA A 401 6.61 6.76 -9.22
N TYR A 402 5.98 7.87 -9.55
CA TYR A 402 4.54 8.05 -9.54
C TYR A 402 4.08 8.94 -10.71
N MET A 403 2.87 8.71 -11.16
CA MET A 403 2.25 9.57 -12.17
C MET A 403 1.62 10.77 -11.47
N LYS A 404 2.08 11.97 -11.80
CA LYS A 404 1.54 13.20 -11.26
C LYS A 404 0.17 13.48 -11.87
N THR A 405 -0.86 13.47 -11.04
CA THR A 405 -2.20 13.84 -11.49
C THR A 405 -2.19 15.32 -11.88
N PRO A 406 -2.68 15.68 -13.08
CA PRO A 406 -2.84 17.09 -13.43
C PRO A 406 -3.70 17.81 -12.39
N THR A 407 -3.36 19.04 -12.08
CA THR A 407 -4.05 19.85 -11.06
C THR A 407 -4.74 21.04 -11.69
N TYR A 408 -6.00 21.26 -11.32
CA TYR A 408 -6.71 22.52 -11.56
C TYR A 408 -6.70 23.35 -10.29
N THR A 409 -6.15 24.57 -10.34
CA THR A 409 -6.07 25.46 -9.18
C THR A 409 -7.02 26.63 -9.35
N LYS A 410 -7.85 26.88 -8.33
CA LYS A 410 -8.71 28.06 -8.20
C LYS A 410 -8.24 28.86 -6.99
N GLU A 411 -7.71 30.04 -7.22
CA GLU A 411 -7.39 31.00 -6.16
C GLU A 411 -8.57 31.91 -5.91
N LEU A 412 -8.89 32.13 -4.63
CA LEU A 412 -10.01 32.95 -4.17
C LEU A 412 -9.45 34.18 -3.44
N ALA A 413 -9.93 35.36 -3.83
CA ALA A 413 -9.54 36.61 -3.18
C ALA A 413 -10.34 36.82 -1.89
N LYS A 414 -9.78 37.60 -0.96
CA LYS A 414 -10.46 37.95 0.29
C LYS A 414 -11.77 38.69 0.03
N GLY A 415 -12.85 38.19 0.65
CA GLY A 415 -14.21 38.70 0.42
C GLY A 415 -14.88 38.16 -0.86
N ALA A 416 -14.21 37.24 -1.58
CA ALA A 416 -14.73 36.53 -2.75
C ALA A 416 -14.46 35.03 -2.65
N GLU A 417 -14.55 34.46 -1.45
CA GLU A 417 -14.31 33.05 -1.17
C GLU A 417 -15.53 32.16 -1.47
N VAL A 418 -16.64 32.76 -1.85
CA VAL A 418 -17.88 32.04 -2.22
C VAL A 418 -17.84 31.67 -3.71
N ILE A 419 -18.00 30.38 -4.00
CA ILE A 419 -18.14 29.84 -5.35
C ILE A 419 -19.61 29.55 -5.61
N SER A 420 -20.20 30.17 -6.65
CA SER A 420 -21.58 29.93 -7.06
C SER A 420 -21.77 28.51 -7.62
N THR A 421 -23.00 28.02 -7.63
CA THR A 421 -23.30 26.69 -8.24
C THR A 421 -22.88 26.60 -9.69
N SER A 422 -23.01 27.69 -10.47
CA SER A 422 -22.64 27.71 -11.89
C SER A 422 -21.12 27.59 -12.07
N ASP A 423 -20.33 28.31 -11.25
CA ASP A 423 -18.87 28.24 -11.28
C ASP A 423 -18.38 26.88 -10.74
N PHE A 424 -19.08 26.34 -9.75
CA PHE A 424 -18.77 25.04 -9.18
C PHE A 424 -18.97 23.90 -10.19
N ALA A 425 -19.97 24.00 -11.09
CA ALA A 425 -20.16 23.03 -12.16
C ALA A 425 -18.95 22.94 -13.10
N SER A 426 -18.29 24.06 -13.37
CA SER A 426 -17.03 24.08 -14.12
C SER A 426 -15.90 23.38 -13.36
N ILE A 427 -15.81 23.58 -12.05
CA ILE A 427 -14.83 22.91 -11.18
C ILE A 427 -15.07 21.39 -11.15
N LEU A 428 -16.32 20.94 -11.09
CA LEU A 428 -16.65 19.50 -11.18
C LEU A 428 -16.20 18.88 -12.51
N THR A 429 -16.33 19.64 -13.61
CA THR A 429 -15.83 19.19 -14.93
C THR A 429 -14.30 19.01 -14.91
N GLU A 430 -13.58 19.95 -14.33
CA GLU A 430 -12.12 19.83 -14.15
C GLU A 430 -11.75 18.64 -13.25
N ASN A 431 -12.51 18.44 -12.16
CA ASN A 431 -12.23 17.33 -11.23
C ASN A 431 -12.43 15.95 -11.86
N ALA A 432 -13.19 15.81 -12.92
CA ALA A 432 -13.34 14.52 -13.62
C ALA A 432 -11.98 13.95 -14.10
N THR A 433 -11.02 14.83 -14.42
CA THR A 433 -9.70 14.43 -14.96
C THR A 433 -8.51 14.92 -14.16
N LYS A 434 -8.70 15.85 -13.20
CA LYS A 434 -7.64 16.54 -12.44
C LYS A 434 -7.93 16.54 -10.95
N ASP A 435 -6.89 16.63 -10.14
CA ASP A 435 -7.04 17.08 -8.76
C ASP A 435 -7.47 18.54 -8.78
N VAL A 436 -8.38 18.91 -7.89
CA VAL A 436 -8.82 20.30 -7.73
C VAL A 436 -8.23 20.87 -6.46
N VAL A 437 -7.53 21.98 -6.60
CA VAL A 437 -6.97 22.76 -5.51
C VAL A 437 -7.72 24.10 -5.43
N ILE A 438 -8.40 24.33 -4.32
CA ILE A 438 -9.03 25.62 -4.01
C ILE A 438 -8.20 26.26 -2.91
N LYS A 439 -7.64 27.44 -3.19
CA LYS A 439 -6.81 28.19 -2.25
C LYS A 439 -7.49 29.49 -1.88
N ASN A 440 -7.76 29.68 -0.61
CA ASN A 440 -8.40 30.90 -0.13
C ASN A 440 -7.38 32.02 0.20
N ALA A 441 -7.87 33.20 0.53
CA ALA A 441 -7.05 34.37 0.82
C ALA A 441 -6.20 34.25 2.09
N ASP A 442 -6.59 33.39 3.04
CA ASP A 442 -5.87 33.14 4.28
C ASP A 442 -4.77 32.08 4.12
N GLY A 443 -4.56 31.61 2.89
CA GLY A 443 -3.53 30.61 2.57
C GLY A 443 -3.95 29.16 2.86
N VAL A 444 -5.22 28.93 3.25
CA VAL A 444 -5.74 27.59 3.42
C VAL A 444 -6.01 26.97 2.04
N THR A 445 -5.52 25.76 1.86
CA THR A 445 -5.61 25.03 0.60
C THR A 445 -6.47 23.80 0.77
N PHE A 446 -7.55 23.70 -0.01
CA PHE A 446 -8.43 22.54 -0.08
C PHE A 446 -8.07 21.73 -1.32
N THR A 447 -7.58 20.52 -1.16
CA THR A 447 -7.26 19.61 -2.27
C THR A 447 -8.26 18.47 -2.33
N PHE A 448 -8.94 18.34 -3.47
CA PHE A 448 -9.88 17.27 -3.78
C PHE A 448 -9.27 16.36 -4.83
N ALA A 449 -9.21 15.07 -4.56
CA ALA A 449 -8.66 14.11 -5.50
C ALA A 449 -9.50 14.03 -6.77
N LYS A 450 -8.86 13.70 -7.88
CA LYS A 450 -9.48 13.47 -9.19
C LYS A 450 -10.71 12.57 -9.08
N GLY A 451 -11.82 13.01 -9.68
CA GLY A 451 -13.06 12.23 -9.78
C GLY A 451 -13.86 12.07 -8.49
N THR A 452 -13.44 12.71 -7.39
CA THR A 452 -14.11 12.51 -6.08
C THR A 452 -15.19 13.53 -5.79
N MET A 453 -15.12 14.73 -6.37
CA MET A 453 -16.07 15.81 -6.07
C MET A 453 -17.45 15.53 -6.64
N LYS A 454 -18.47 15.85 -5.85
CA LYS A 454 -19.89 15.80 -6.23
C LYS A 454 -20.59 17.03 -5.69
N ALA A 455 -21.62 17.51 -6.39
CA ALA A 455 -22.50 18.54 -5.84
C ALA A 455 -23.19 18.00 -4.58
N VAL A 456 -23.29 18.82 -3.55
CA VAL A 456 -24.01 18.49 -2.31
C VAL A 456 -25.48 18.92 -2.50
N ASP A 457 -26.40 18.02 -2.24
CA ASP A 457 -27.84 18.26 -2.43
C ASP A 457 -28.33 19.47 -1.61
N GLY A 458 -29.10 20.32 -2.26
CA GLY A 458 -29.68 21.53 -1.65
C GLY A 458 -28.68 22.68 -1.44
N LYS A 459 -27.44 22.57 -1.90
CA LYS A 459 -26.46 23.65 -1.85
C LYS A 459 -26.47 24.47 -3.14
N THR A 460 -26.50 25.79 -2.99
CA THR A 460 -26.46 26.75 -4.10
C THR A 460 -25.13 27.48 -4.22
N GLU A 461 -24.30 27.38 -3.19
CA GLU A 461 -22.98 28.02 -3.14
C GLU A 461 -22.07 27.29 -2.16
N TYR A 462 -20.76 27.47 -2.32
CA TYR A 462 -19.73 26.90 -1.46
C TYR A 462 -18.78 28.03 -1.02
N ASP A 463 -18.76 28.32 0.29
CA ASP A 463 -17.86 29.29 0.90
C ASP A 463 -16.61 28.58 1.42
N PHE A 464 -15.45 28.85 0.81
CA PHE A 464 -14.16 28.33 1.21
C PHE A 464 -13.36 29.32 2.09
N GLY A 465 -13.99 30.39 2.55
CA GLY A 465 -13.39 31.33 3.49
C GLY A 465 -13.15 30.69 4.86
N THR A 466 -12.16 31.21 5.54
CA THR A 466 -11.78 30.77 6.88
C THR A 466 -11.44 31.96 7.76
N ASN A 467 -11.52 31.75 9.09
CA ASN A 467 -10.99 32.65 10.09
C ASN A 467 -10.01 31.86 10.98
N ILE A 468 -8.73 32.15 10.86
CA ILE A 468 -7.68 31.50 11.65
C ILE A 468 -7.34 32.37 12.85
N ILE A 469 -7.52 31.84 14.05
CA ILE A 469 -7.28 32.51 15.32
C ILE A 469 -6.07 31.82 16.00
N THR A 470 -4.95 32.52 16.05
CA THR A 470 -3.71 32.05 16.73
C THR A 470 -3.55 32.63 18.14
N ASP A 471 -4.30 33.68 18.47
CA ASP A 471 -4.30 34.29 19.79
C ASP A 471 -5.35 33.62 20.68
N TYR A 472 -4.93 32.86 21.69
CA TYR A 472 -5.80 32.19 22.64
C TYR A 472 -6.86 33.10 23.27
N SER A 473 -6.51 34.39 23.51
CA SER A 473 -7.44 35.35 24.13
C SER A 473 -8.60 35.74 23.22
N LYS A 474 -8.50 35.47 21.91
CA LYS A 474 -9.52 35.74 20.88
C LYS A 474 -10.28 34.50 20.48
N ALA A 475 -9.79 33.34 20.86
CA ALA A 475 -10.50 32.08 20.60
C ALA A 475 -11.79 32.03 21.40
N THR A 476 -12.85 31.52 20.77
CA THR A 476 -14.20 31.56 21.34
C THR A 476 -14.64 30.15 21.77
N GLU A 477 -15.38 30.11 22.89
CA GLU A 477 -16.11 28.92 23.35
C GLU A 477 -15.29 27.67 23.60
N LEU A 478 -13.99 27.83 23.93
CA LEU A 478 -13.12 26.71 24.22
C LEU A 478 -13.51 25.98 25.53
N SER A 479 -13.30 24.67 25.58
CA SER A 479 -13.41 23.90 26.83
C SER A 479 -12.28 24.27 27.79
N THR A 480 -12.45 23.94 29.06
CA THR A 480 -11.43 24.20 30.11
C THR A 480 -10.15 23.40 29.91
N GLU A 481 -10.15 22.37 29.08
CA GLU A 481 -8.98 21.53 28.77
C GLU A 481 -8.05 22.19 27.74
N VAL A 482 -8.58 23.10 26.90
CA VAL A 482 -7.78 23.92 26.01
C VAL A 482 -7.28 25.13 26.77
N THR A 483 -6.00 25.16 27.04
CA THR A 483 -5.32 26.20 27.80
C THR A 483 -4.41 27.01 26.88
N LYS A 484 -3.92 28.16 27.37
CA LYS A 484 -2.95 28.97 26.65
C LYS A 484 -1.68 28.19 26.28
N ASP A 485 -1.30 27.19 27.09
CA ASP A 485 -0.05 26.45 26.93
C ASP A 485 -0.16 25.33 25.89
N ASN A 486 -1.37 24.78 25.67
CA ASN A 486 -1.58 23.73 24.67
C ASN A 486 -2.31 24.20 23.41
N PHE A 487 -2.85 25.40 23.37
CA PHE A 487 -3.53 25.96 22.20
C PHE A 487 -2.53 26.33 21.10
N VAL A 488 -2.78 25.89 19.88
CA VAL A 488 -2.01 26.26 18.69
C VAL A 488 -2.82 27.22 17.83
N LEU A 489 -4.01 26.83 17.40
CA LEU A 489 -4.94 27.69 16.68
C LEU A 489 -6.39 27.17 16.76
N GLN A 490 -7.34 28.08 16.49
CA GLN A 490 -8.71 27.76 16.12
C GLN A 490 -8.88 28.14 14.64
N ILE A 491 -9.55 27.26 13.88
CA ILE A 491 -9.96 27.53 12.51
C ILE A 491 -11.49 27.43 12.40
N ASP A 492 -12.12 28.57 12.07
CA ASP A 492 -13.54 28.64 11.80
C ASP A 492 -13.73 28.68 10.29
N TYR A 493 -14.39 27.68 9.74
CA TYR A 493 -14.77 27.69 8.32
C TYR A 493 -16.08 28.50 8.18
N ASN A 494 -16.12 29.42 7.23
CA ASN A 494 -17.35 30.22 6.95
C ASN A 494 -18.51 29.31 6.54
N TYR A 495 -18.20 28.21 5.88
CA TYR A 495 -19.15 27.16 5.53
C TYR A 495 -19.29 26.15 6.67
N SER A 496 -20.54 25.85 7.07
CA SER A 496 -20.84 24.75 7.98
C SER A 496 -21.59 23.67 7.24
N GLY A 497 -21.05 22.45 7.20
CA GLY A 497 -21.68 21.30 6.55
C GLY A 497 -20.72 20.46 5.72
N GLN A 498 -21.30 19.54 4.95
CA GLN A 498 -20.55 18.58 4.16
C GLN A 498 -19.87 19.24 2.96
N LEU A 499 -18.58 18.92 2.76
CA LEU A 499 -17.81 19.28 1.58
C LEU A 499 -18.23 18.43 0.36
N PRO A 500 -17.92 18.88 -0.86
CA PRO A 500 -18.18 18.12 -2.11
C PRO A 500 -17.53 16.76 -2.18
N ALA A 501 -16.46 16.55 -1.42
CA ALA A 501 -15.76 15.30 -1.20
C ALA A 501 -14.87 15.42 0.05
N LYS A 502 -14.28 14.32 0.48
CA LYS A 502 -13.22 14.36 1.48
C LYS A 502 -12.03 15.13 0.91
N ALA A 503 -11.66 16.23 1.57
CA ALA A 503 -10.56 17.10 1.17
C ALA A 503 -9.31 16.85 2.04
N SER A 504 -8.13 17.01 1.44
CA SER A 504 -6.91 17.31 2.17
C SER A 504 -6.82 18.83 2.34
N ILE A 505 -6.85 19.31 3.58
CA ILE A 505 -6.84 20.75 3.88
C ILE A 505 -5.49 21.09 4.52
N THR A 506 -4.73 21.96 3.86
CA THR A 506 -3.40 22.38 4.30
C THR A 506 -3.42 23.84 4.74
N PHE A 507 -2.83 24.11 5.91
CA PHE A 507 -2.64 25.47 6.44
C PHE A 507 -1.34 25.54 7.26
N ASN A 508 -0.80 26.75 7.47
CA ASN A 508 0.46 26.97 8.17
C ASN A 508 0.22 27.24 9.66
N VAL A 509 1.03 26.61 10.51
CA VAL A 509 1.03 26.75 11.98
C VAL A 509 2.33 27.33 12.53
N GLY A 510 3.32 27.58 11.65
CA GLY A 510 4.65 28.07 11.97
C GLY A 510 5.73 26.99 11.95
N SER A 511 6.86 27.31 11.34
CA SER A 511 8.00 26.39 11.21
C SER A 511 8.69 26.07 12.54
N GLU A 512 8.45 26.85 13.58
CA GLU A 512 8.92 26.58 14.96
C GLU A 512 8.27 25.33 15.58
N LEU A 513 7.17 24.87 14.99
CA LEU A 513 6.50 23.62 15.38
C LEU A 513 6.89 22.42 14.50
N ALA A 514 7.81 22.60 13.54
CA ALA A 514 8.24 21.53 12.65
C ALA A 514 8.63 20.24 13.40
N GLY A 515 8.19 19.09 12.89
CA GLY A 515 8.40 17.76 13.49
C GLY A 515 7.54 17.47 14.73
N LYS A 516 6.77 18.42 15.26
CA LYS A 516 5.89 18.17 16.41
C LYS A 516 4.57 17.53 15.96
N THR A 517 4.06 16.64 16.79
CA THR A 517 2.71 16.09 16.64
C THR A 517 1.69 17.04 17.26
N LEU A 518 0.68 17.40 16.52
CA LEU A 518 -0.45 18.22 16.94
C LEU A 518 -1.75 17.42 16.84
N TYR A 519 -2.77 17.81 17.61
CA TYR A 519 -4.04 17.12 17.72
C TYR A 519 -5.16 18.02 17.22
N TYR A 520 -5.92 17.54 16.23
CA TYR A 520 -6.98 18.28 15.53
C TYR A 520 -8.35 17.82 16.00
N TYR A 521 -9.14 18.73 16.55
CA TYR A 521 -10.44 18.46 17.14
C TYR A 521 -11.55 19.21 16.42
N LEU A 522 -12.66 18.52 16.13
CA LEU A 522 -13.93 19.14 15.81
C LEU A 522 -14.54 19.68 17.09
N TYR A 523 -14.93 20.94 17.08
CA TYR A 523 -15.55 21.64 18.19
C TYR A 523 -17.03 21.86 17.94
N ASN A 524 -17.87 21.53 18.91
CA ASN A 524 -19.32 21.74 18.88
C ASN A 524 -19.71 23.01 19.68
N THR A 525 -20.88 23.57 19.39
CA THR A 525 -21.41 24.76 20.07
C THR A 525 -21.68 24.57 21.56
N ASP A 526 -21.83 23.34 22.03
CA ASP A 526 -21.98 22.98 23.44
C ASP A 526 -20.63 22.81 24.17
N LYS A 527 -19.53 23.19 23.54
CA LYS A 527 -18.14 23.02 24.03
C LYS A 527 -17.64 21.59 24.14
N THR A 528 -18.38 20.63 23.61
CA THR A 528 -17.87 19.28 23.41
C THR A 528 -16.92 19.25 22.23
N TYR A 529 -15.99 18.31 22.22
CA TYR A 529 -15.03 18.15 21.14
C TYR A 529 -14.83 16.67 20.83
N LYS A 530 -14.43 16.43 19.57
CA LYS A 530 -14.09 15.09 19.09
C LYS A 530 -12.76 15.16 18.36
N ILE A 531 -11.83 14.28 18.73
CA ILE A 531 -10.59 14.16 17.96
C ILE A 531 -10.91 13.68 16.54
N VAL A 532 -10.36 14.38 15.57
CA VAL A 532 -10.47 14.01 14.15
C VAL A 532 -9.23 13.23 13.73
N GLN A 533 -8.06 13.77 14.04
CA GLN A 533 -6.77 13.13 13.77
C GLN A 533 -5.63 13.81 14.53
N SER A 534 -4.49 13.12 14.65
CA SER A 534 -3.20 13.72 14.95
C SER A 534 -2.47 14.02 13.64
N VAL A 535 -1.64 15.07 13.63
CA VAL A 535 -0.87 15.49 12.44
C VAL A 535 0.55 15.88 12.86
N VAL A 536 1.52 15.60 12.02
CA VAL A 536 2.90 16.07 12.20
C VAL A 536 3.09 17.32 11.38
N VAL A 537 3.69 18.34 11.97
CA VAL A 537 4.01 19.60 11.30
C VAL A 537 5.17 19.38 10.35
N ALA A 538 5.01 19.77 9.09
CA ALA A 538 6.06 19.71 8.08
C ALA A 538 7.16 20.75 8.34
N ASP A 539 8.32 20.61 7.69
CA ASP A 539 9.49 21.51 7.88
C ASP A 539 9.19 22.97 7.55
N ASP A 540 8.26 23.22 6.63
CA ASP A 540 7.79 24.57 6.26
C ASP A 540 6.74 25.15 7.23
N GLY A 541 6.41 24.42 8.30
CA GLY A 541 5.40 24.78 9.28
C GLY A 541 3.98 24.51 8.84
N SER A 542 3.76 23.80 7.73
CA SER A 542 2.43 23.41 7.28
C SER A 542 1.92 22.14 7.98
N VAL A 543 0.61 22.03 8.12
CA VAL A 543 -0.10 20.82 8.51
C VAL A 543 -1.18 20.51 7.48
N THR A 544 -1.41 19.22 7.25
CA THR A 544 -2.48 18.74 6.36
C THR A 544 -3.42 17.83 7.11
N VAL A 545 -4.69 18.19 7.13
CA VAL A 545 -5.79 17.43 7.73
C VAL A 545 -6.71 16.86 6.64
N LYS A 546 -7.36 15.73 6.92
CA LYS A 546 -8.34 15.11 5.99
C LYS A 546 -9.72 15.16 6.61
N GLN A 547 -10.65 15.87 5.97
CA GLN A 547 -12.04 15.99 6.43
C GLN A 547 -13.02 16.13 5.26
N ASP A 548 -14.27 15.80 5.52
CA ASP A 548 -15.38 15.93 4.58
C ASP A 548 -16.47 16.90 5.07
N HIS A 549 -16.27 17.52 6.23
CA HIS A 549 -17.20 18.45 6.87
C HIS A 549 -16.45 19.70 7.34
N CYS A 550 -17.04 20.86 7.13
CA CYS A 550 -16.55 22.13 7.63
C CYS A 550 -17.37 22.58 8.86
N SER A 551 -16.69 23.13 9.87
CA SER A 551 -17.23 23.65 11.13
C SER A 551 -16.14 24.48 11.83
N THR A 552 -16.19 24.57 13.15
CA THR A 552 -15.10 25.08 13.99
C THR A 552 -14.19 23.93 14.43
N TYR A 553 -12.88 24.13 14.27
CA TYR A 553 -11.88 23.15 14.72
C TYR A 553 -10.80 23.83 15.55
N VAL A 554 -10.21 23.06 16.46
CA VAL A 554 -9.10 23.51 17.31
C VAL A 554 -7.92 22.56 17.17
N LEU A 555 -6.73 23.13 17.07
CA LEU A 555 -5.46 22.41 17.04
C LEU A 555 -4.72 22.64 18.34
N THR A 556 -4.28 21.57 19.00
CA THR A 556 -3.56 21.61 20.26
C THR A 556 -2.21 20.90 20.17
N SER A 557 -1.24 21.32 20.98
CA SER A 557 0.09 20.71 21.09
C SER A 557 0.12 19.50 22.06
N ALA A 558 -0.95 19.27 22.81
CA ALA A 558 -1.13 18.10 23.68
C ALA A 558 -2.48 17.47 23.43
N GLU A 559 -2.57 16.15 23.55
CA GLU A 559 -3.84 15.43 23.48
C GLU A 559 -4.75 15.84 24.63
N LEU A 560 -5.98 16.24 24.34
CA LEU A 560 -6.97 16.56 25.35
C LEU A 560 -7.48 15.26 25.99
N ASN A 561 -7.53 15.21 27.30
CA ASN A 561 -8.01 14.04 28.03
C ASN A 561 -9.48 13.77 27.67
N LYS A 562 -9.80 12.51 27.36
CA LYS A 562 -11.19 12.08 27.32
C LYS A 562 -11.80 12.40 28.70
N ALA A 563 -12.88 13.21 28.71
CA ALA A 563 -13.69 13.32 29.93
C ALA A 563 -13.97 11.90 30.43
N PRO A 564 -13.83 11.60 31.74
CA PRO A 564 -14.17 10.30 32.26
C PRO A 564 -15.61 10.02 31.87
N ALA A 565 -15.86 8.85 31.25
CA ALA A 565 -17.18 8.40 30.92
C ALA A 565 -18.03 8.55 32.17
N ALA A 566 -19.10 9.34 32.12
CA ALA A 566 -20.04 9.46 33.21
C ALA A 566 -20.52 8.06 33.55
N GLY A 567 -20.18 7.60 34.77
CA GLY A 567 -20.55 6.30 35.34
C GLY A 567 -22.06 6.17 35.53
#